data_cc94e5fe438fd7a555aa7b75396ca6cd
#
_entry.id   cc94e5fe438fd7a555aa7b75396ca6cd
#
_cell.length_a   1.000
_cell.length_b   1.000
_cell.length_c   1.000
_cell.angle_alpha   90.00
_cell.angle_beta   90.00
_cell.angle_gamma   90.00
#
_symmetry.space_group_name_H-M   'P 1'
#
loop_
_entity.id
_entity.type
_entity.pdbx_description
1 polymer ?
#
loop_
_entity_poly.entity_id
_entity_poly.type
_entity_poly.pdbx_seq_one_letter_code
_entity_poly.pdbx_strand_id
1 'polypeptide(L)'
;MSLPIKKVCFIGAGTMGCFNSLLASAAGYECLIYDPFEEVLENRSNNQAKLADFLNHENFFKGVDVNAAIKKIYDCSDLKLALDSANLISESIPENLELKIKLFKKIEGLVDKKTIITTNTSGLSLEALSNQMSPKFQFAAMHFHLGSRLVDIVRGTHTSEETIISIKTFVETLGCGGIIYKNRNSKYALNPMLGALTTQSMLMVVEGRYSIEEIDGAWKNANDSKLGPFGIMDMLGLDVIKNAWEEQDEESRLIDHKAKILKHLSSYIDKNNLGIKTGEGFLNHSNIDISNDQYNYENIKQDLYIGIIEASLVLLSDGVLEKDAINNAWIYGTNLQKGPFDILDEMGVERFKKLYQEWVDLEYISNKSYELVLGVISNLK
;
A
#
# COMPACT_ATOMS: atom_id res chain seq x y z
N MET A 1 -2.82 -12.58 26.45
CA MET A 1 -2.42 -11.18 26.75
C MET A 1 -1.40 -10.76 25.72
N SER A 2 -1.37 -9.47 25.30
CA SER A 2 -0.36 -9.01 24.32
C SER A 2 1.04 -8.92 24.97
N LEU A 3 2.08 -9.21 24.19
CA LEU A 3 3.46 -8.97 24.61
C LEU A 3 3.72 -7.45 24.63
N PRO A 4 4.21 -6.86 25.72
CA PRO A 4 4.43 -5.42 25.79
C PRO A 4 5.58 -5.00 24.88
N ILE A 5 5.31 -4.15 23.89
CA ILE A 5 6.32 -3.52 23.05
C ILE A 5 6.61 -2.14 23.64
N LYS A 6 7.88 -1.85 23.91
CA LYS A 6 8.36 -0.55 24.42
C LYS A 6 9.52 -0.03 23.60
N LYS A 7 10.45 -0.91 23.23
CA LYS A 7 11.65 -0.60 22.47
C LYS A 7 11.62 -1.30 21.12
N VAL A 8 11.78 -0.53 20.06
CA VAL A 8 11.73 -1.01 18.67
C VAL A 8 13.06 -0.74 17.98
N CYS A 9 13.63 -1.78 17.38
CA CYS A 9 14.78 -1.65 16.49
C CYS A 9 14.34 -1.70 15.03
N PHE A 10 14.59 -0.64 14.28
CA PHE A 10 14.38 -0.57 12.84
C PHE A 10 15.67 -0.90 12.12
N ILE A 11 15.64 -1.90 11.23
CA ILE A 11 16.80 -2.35 10.46
C ILE A 11 16.68 -1.87 9.02
N GLY A 12 17.64 -1.05 8.59
CA GLY A 12 17.64 -0.32 7.33
C GLY A 12 17.17 1.13 7.54
N ALA A 13 18.04 2.10 7.27
CA ALA A 13 17.74 3.53 7.38
C ALA A 13 17.38 4.18 6.02
N GLY A 14 16.87 3.37 5.07
CA GLY A 14 16.27 3.81 3.82
C GLY A 14 14.90 4.48 4.04
N THR A 15 14.18 4.77 2.94
CA THR A 15 12.88 5.48 2.98
C THR A 15 11.88 4.83 3.95
N MET A 16 11.67 3.51 3.87
CA MET A 16 10.70 2.83 4.73
C MET A 16 11.14 2.74 6.19
N GLY A 17 12.43 2.50 6.45
CA GLY A 17 12.94 2.51 7.83
C GLY A 17 12.84 3.90 8.48
N CYS A 18 13.12 4.96 7.72
CA CYS A 18 12.91 6.35 8.14
C CYS A 18 11.44 6.64 8.45
N PHE A 19 10.52 6.21 7.58
CA PHE A 19 9.07 6.38 7.76
C PHE A 19 8.56 5.65 9.00
N ASN A 20 8.84 4.35 9.10
CA ASN A 20 8.34 3.49 10.18
C ASN A 20 8.90 3.91 11.55
N SER A 21 10.17 4.25 11.62
CA SER A 21 10.80 4.71 12.86
C SER A 21 10.28 6.07 13.31
N LEU A 22 9.98 6.98 12.37
CA LEU A 22 9.38 8.26 12.68
C LEU A 22 7.97 8.11 13.25
N LEU A 23 7.14 7.22 12.67
CA LEU A 23 5.80 6.92 13.20
C LEU A 23 5.88 6.38 14.63
N ALA A 24 6.76 5.43 14.88
CA ALA A 24 6.92 4.82 16.21
C ALA A 24 7.45 5.83 17.25
N SER A 25 8.42 6.65 16.87
CA SER A 25 8.94 7.69 17.74
C SER A 25 7.90 8.78 18.04
N ALA A 26 7.10 9.16 17.06
CA ALA A 26 5.98 10.09 17.24
C ALA A 26 4.92 9.55 18.19
N ALA A 27 4.69 8.24 18.20
CA ALA A 27 3.80 7.54 19.13
C ALA A 27 4.42 7.30 20.52
N GLY A 28 5.69 7.70 20.76
CA GLY A 28 6.34 7.68 22.06
C GLY A 28 7.14 6.40 22.37
N TYR A 29 7.39 5.55 21.37
CA TYR A 29 8.24 4.38 21.54
C TYR A 29 9.72 4.76 21.61
N GLU A 30 10.51 3.96 22.36
CA GLU A 30 11.97 4.00 22.28
C GLU A 30 12.42 3.38 20.96
N CYS A 31 13.04 4.19 20.10
CA CYS A 31 13.38 3.80 18.73
C CYS A 31 14.88 3.82 18.51
N LEU A 32 15.42 2.71 18.03
CA LEU A 32 16.76 2.65 17.44
C LEU A 32 16.61 2.34 15.96
N ILE A 33 17.47 2.95 15.14
CA ILE A 33 17.59 2.62 13.74
C ILE A 33 19.01 2.13 13.44
N TYR A 34 19.11 0.96 12.84
CA TYR A 34 20.36 0.33 12.45
C TYR A 34 20.55 0.38 10.94
N ASP A 35 21.73 0.79 10.53
CA ASP A 35 22.23 0.58 9.18
C ASP A 35 23.73 0.33 9.25
N PRO A 36 24.31 -0.61 8.48
CA PRO A 36 25.73 -0.87 8.48
C PRO A 36 26.57 0.27 7.84
N PHE A 37 25.93 1.18 7.13
CA PHE A 37 26.57 2.30 6.43
C PHE A 37 26.37 3.60 7.22
N GLU A 38 27.45 4.12 7.80
CA GLU A 38 27.40 5.34 8.62
C GLU A 38 26.89 6.56 7.83
N GLU A 39 27.24 6.68 6.54
CA GLU A 39 26.75 7.75 5.66
C GLU A 39 25.23 7.76 5.48
N VAL A 40 24.57 6.59 5.57
CA VAL A 40 23.12 6.48 5.52
C VAL A 40 22.50 6.99 6.82
N LEU A 41 23.10 6.64 7.96
CA LEU A 41 22.66 7.11 9.29
C LEU A 41 22.86 8.62 9.46
N GLU A 42 23.98 9.19 9.00
CA GLU A 42 24.23 10.64 9.05
C GLU A 42 23.15 11.45 8.32
N ASN A 43 22.61 10.90 7.22
CA ASN A 43 21.57 11.54 6.43
C ASN A 43 20.14 11.24 6.94
N ARG A 44 19.95 10.32 7.85
CA ARG A 44 18.65 9.83 8.33
C ARG A 44 17.73 10.96 8.80
N SER A 45 18.21 11.86 9.68
CA SER A 45 17.37 12.93 10.23
C SER A 45 16.88 13.89 9.14
N ASN A 46 17.74 14.22 8.17
CA ASN A 46 17.38 15.07 7.03
C ASN A 46 16.36 14.38 6.11
N ASN A 47 16.55 13.07 5.85
CA ASN A 47 15.61 12.29 5.06
C ASN A 47 14.23 12.20 5.73
N GLN A 48 14.19 12.02 7.05
CA GLN A 48 12.93 12.01 7.82
C GLN A 48 12.24 13.38 7.81
N ALA A 49 12.98 14.48 7.91
CA ALA A 49 12.41 15.82 7.84
C ALA A 49 11.78 16.07 6.45
N LYS A 50 12.50 15.78 5.36
CA LYS A 50 11.98 15.88 4.00
C LYS A 50 10.75 15.02 3.77
N LEU A 51 10.77 13.78 4.28
CA LEU A 51 9.64 12.86 4.19
C LEU A 51 8.42 13.40 4.95
N ALA A 52 8.62 13.91 6.16
CA ALA A 52 7.54 14.49 6.95
C ALA A 52 6.95 15.73 6.29
N ASP A 53 7.78 16.61 5.71
CA ASP A 53 7.33 17.78 4.96
C ASP A 53 6.49 17.37 3.75
N PHE A 54 6.95 16.37 2.99
CA PHE A 54 6.18 15.81 1.87
C PHE A 54 4.81 15.26 2.31
N LEU A 55 4.78 14.47 3.38
CA LEU A 55 3.53 13.87 3.88
C LEU A 55 2.63 14.87 4.61
N ASN A 56 3.16 15.99 5.12
CA ASN A 56 2.35 17.02 5.77
C ASN A 56 1.42 17.75 4.81
N HIS A 57 1.66 17.71 3.51
CA HIS A 57 0.69 18.19 2.52
C HIS A 57 -0.67 17.48 2.65
N GLU A 58 -0.68 16.23 3.18
CA GLU A 58 -1.88 15.46 3.50
C GLU A 58 -2.27 15.51 4.99
N ASN A 59 -1.69 16.42 5.78
CA ASN A 59 -1.88 16.50 7.24
C ASN A 59 -1.51 15.19 7.97
N PHE A 60 -0.61 14.37 7.43
CA PHE A 60 -0.28 13.06 7.95
C PHE A 60 0.26 13.11 9.39
N PHE A 61 1.08 14.13 9.70
CA PHE A 61 1.65 14.37 11.02
C PHE A 61 0.96 15.51 11.76
N LYS A 62 -0.33 15.78 11.50
CA LYS A 62 -1.07 16.85 12.18
C LYS A 62 -1.04 16.66 13.70
N GLY A 63 -0.58 17.71 14.40
CA GLY A 63 -0.49 17.71 15.87
C GLY A 63 0.75 17.00 16.44
N VAL A 64 1.66 16.52 15.60
CA VAL A 64 2.93 15.89 16.01
C VAL A 64 4.07 16.87 15.92
N ASP A 65 4.89 16.98 16.97
CA ASP A 65 6.20 17.64 16.89
C ASP A 65 7.20 16.68 16.22
N VAL A 66 7.24 16.78 14.87
CA VAL A 66 8.09 15.94 14.03
C VAL A 66 9.57 16.08 14.40
N ASN A 67 10.04 17.31 14.68
CA ASN A 67 11.44 17.55 15.01
C ASN A 67 11.82 16.90 16.35
N ALA A 68 10.93 16.95 17.34
CA ALA A 68 11.14 16.24 18.60
C ALA A 68 11.12 14.71 18.40
N ALA A 69 10.24 14.19 17.56
CA ALA A 69 10.19 12.76 17.24
C ALA A 69 11.48 12.29 16.54
N ILE A 70 11.98 13.03 15.54
CA ILE A 70 13.24 12.72 14.84
C ILE A 70 14.43 12.65 15.81
N LYS A 71 14.52 13.62 16.75
CA LYS A 71 15.62 13.69 17.73
C LYS A 71 15.64 12.55 18.75
N LYS A 72 14.50 11.88 18.96
CA LYS A 72 14.38 10.75 19.91
C LYS A 72 14.77 9.40 19.29
N ILE A 73 15.09 9.34 18.01
CA ILE A 73 15.55 8.10 17.35
C ILE A 73 17.06 8.03 17.45
N TYR A 74 17.57 6.91 18.00
CA TYR A 74 19.00 6.67 18.16
C TYR A 74 19.57 5.92 16.95
N ASP A 75 20.62 6.47 16.35
CA ASP A 75 21.36 5.84 15.26
C ASP A 75 22.37 4.84 15.79
N CYS A 76 22.51 3.68 15.13
CA CYS A 76 23.45 2.64 15.53
C CYS A 76 23.97 1.86 14.32
N SER A 77 25.30 1.78 14.14
CA SER A 77 25.95 0.97 13.10
C SER A 77 26.40 -0.42 13.59
N ASP A 78 26.29 -0.69 14.89
CA ASP A 78 26.54 -2.03 15.48
C ASP A 78 25.23 -2.78 15.67
N LEU A 79 25.04 -3.88 14.93
CA LEU A 79 23.81 -4.68 14.98
C LEU A 79 23.51 -5.25 16.37
N LYS A 80 24.54 -5.69 17.09
CA LYS A 80 24.37 -6.29 18.43
C LYS A 80 23.87 -5.24 19.44
N LEU A 81 24.44 -4.04 19.41
CA LEU A 81 24.00 -2.93 20.26
C LEU A 81 22.61 -2.46 19.90
N ALA A 82 22.29 -2.38 18.60
CA ALA A 82 20.96 -1.96 18.13
C ALA A 82 19.85 -2.92 18.56
N LEU A 83 20.15 -4.23 18.62
CA LEU A 83 19.20 -5.27 19.02
C LEU A 83 19.07 -5.45 20.54
N ASP A 84 19.96 -4.85 21.32
CA ASP A 84 19.96 -5.03 22.77
C ASP A 84 18.63 -4.59 23.40
N SER A 85 18.02 -5.51 24.14
CA SER A 85 16.72 -5.32 24.81
C SER A 85 15.53 -4.88 23.90
N ALA A 86 15.64 -5.01 22.57
CA ALA A 86 14.53 -4.75 21.65
C ALA A 86 13.39 -5.75 21.87
N ASN A 87 12.15 -5.23 21.96
CA ASN A 87 10.93 -6.06 22.03
C ASN A 87 10.40 -6.41 20.65
N LEU A 88 10.57 -5.48 19.69
CA LEU A 88 10.15 -5.60 18.30
C LEU A 88 11.31 -5.18 17.39
N ILE A 89 11.51 -5.96 16.34
CA ILE A 89 12.44 -5.65 15.24
C ILE A 89 11.61 -5.47 13.97
N SER A 90 11.78 -4.33 13.29
CA SER A 90 11.14 -4.01 12.02
C SER A 90 12.19 -3.91 10.93
N GLU A 91 12.25 -4.88 10.04
CA GLU A 91 13.23 -4.95 8.97
C GLU A 91 12.71 -4.28 7.69
N SER A 92 13.51 -3.38 7.09
CA SER A 92 13.25 -2.64 5.86
C SER A 92 14.51 -2.53 4.98
N ILE A 93 15.31 -3.60 4.88
CA ILE A 93 16.46 -3.65 3.97
C ILE A 93 16.00 -3.94 2.53
N PRO A 94 16.90 -3.83 1.51
CA PRO A 94 16.53 -4.09 0.11
C PRO A 94 15.81 -5.43 -0.10
N GLU A 95 14.88 -5.47 -1.08
CA GLU A 95 13.98 -6.59 -1.36
C GLU A 95 14.74 -7.74 -2.05
N ASN A 96 15.57 -8.41 -1.28
CA ASN A 96 16.39 -9.55 -1.70
C ASN A 96 16.28 -10.69 -0.69
N LEU A 97 15.79 -11.84 -1.14
CA LEU A 97 15.50 -13.00 -0.29
C LEU A 97 16.73 -13.50 0.47
N GLU A 98 17.86 -13.66 -0.21
CA GLU A 98 19.09 -14.20 0.40
C GLU A 98 19.66 -13.22 1.45
N LEU A 99 19.62 -11.92 1.15
CA LEU A 99 20.07 -10.88 2.06
C LEU A 99 19.24 -10.87 3.34
N LYS A 100 17.91 -10.96 3.21
CA LYS A 100 16.98 -11.02 4.35
C LYS A 100 17.19 -12.29 5.19
N ILE A 101 17.31 -13.46 4.54
CA ILE A 101 17.59 -14.73 5.24
C ILE A 101 18.92 -14.65 6.04
N LYS A 102 19.97 -14.11 5.41
CA LYS A 102 21.28 -13.95 6.08
C LYS A 102 21.19 -13.02 7.28
N LEU A 103 20.44 -11.95 7.16
CA LEU A 103 20.21 -11.01 8.26
C LEU A 103 19.44 -11.68 9.41
N PHE A 104 18.31 -12.34 9.13
CA PHE A 104 17.49 -12.99 10.16
C PHE A 104 18.23 -14.08 10.91
N LYS A 105 19.08 -14.86 10.25
CA LYS A 105 19.96 -15.84 10.93
C LYS A 105 20.94 -15.18 11.90
N LYS A 106 21.45 -13.98 11.59
CA LYS A 106 22.28 -13.22 12.54
C LYS A 106 21.46 -12.71 13.71
N ILE A 107 20.27 -12.17 13.46
CA ILE A 107 19.37 -11.66 14.49
C ILE A 107 19.02 -12.76 15.50
N GLU A 108 18.67 -13.97 15.05
CA GLU A 108 18.34 -15.10 15.90
C GLU A 108 19.42 -15.45 16.93
N GLY A 109 20.69 -15.21 16.60
CA GLY A 109 21.83 -15.42 17.49
C GLY A 109 22.03 -14.31 18.54
N LEU A 110 21.35 -13.19 18.41
CA LEU A 110 21.60 -11.98 19.18
C LEU A 110 20.42 -11.55 20.08
N VAL A 111 19.21 -12.09 19.85
CA VAL A 111 18.00 -11.63 20.54
C VAL A 111 17.36 -12.70 21.41
N ASP A 112 16.51 -12.26 22.36
CA ASP A 112 15.68 -13.18 23.15
C ASP A 112 14.58 -13.82 22.28
N LYS A 113 14.17 -15.03 22.65
CA LYS A 113 13.10 -15.76 21.97
C LYS A 113 11.73 -15.06 22.02
N LYS A 114 11.56 -14.13 22.96
CA LYS A 114 10.35 -13.31 23.09
C LYS A 114 10.34 -12.09 22.18
N THR A 115 11.49 -11.74 21.59
CA THR A 115 11.58 -10.64 20.65
C THR A 115 10.77 -10.97 19.40
N ILE A 116 9.88 -10.07 19.03
CA ILE A 116 9.10 -10.18 17.80
C ILE A 116 9.95 -9.68 16.65
N ILE A 117 10.10 -10.49 15.61
CA ILE A 117 10.86 -10.14 14.39
C ILE A 117 9.87 -9.94 13.26
N THR A 118 9.94 -8.77 12.61
CA THR A 118 9.05 -8.46 11.49
C THR A 118 9.82 -8.02 10.25
N THR A 119 9.24 -8.25 9.09
CA THR A 119 9.74 -7.80 7.78
C THR A 119 8.73 -6.88 7.11
N ASN A 120 9.22 -5.84 6.44
CA ASN A 120 8.43 -4.92 5.64
C ASN A 120 8.36 -5.35 4.15
N THR A 121 8.60 -6.63 3.85
CA THR A 121 8.56 -7.13 2.46
C THR A 121 7.19 -6.91 1.82
N SER A 122 7.19 -6.45 0.57
CA SER A 122 5.99 -6.25 -0.24
C SER A 122 5.71 -7.41 -1.21
N GLY A 123 6.76 -8.13 -1.65
CA GLY A 123 6.65 -9.11 -2.73
C GLY A 123 7.32 -10.45 -2.48
N LEU A 124 8.22 -10.56 -1.50
CA LEU A 124 8.86 -11.84 -1.21
C LEU A 124 7.92 -12.79 -0.48
N SER A 125 8.03 -14.08 -0.78
CA SER A 125 7.30 -15.12 -0.07
C SER A 125 7.63 -15.12 1.43
N LEU A 126 6.65 -14.75 2.25
CA LEU A 126 6.80 -14.79 3.71
C LEU A 126 7.04 -16.24 4.19
N GLU A 127 6.45 -17.22 3.50
CA GLU A 127 6.68 -18.64 3.80
C GLU A 127 8.15 -19.02 3.56
N ALA A 128 8.75 -18.58 2.45
CA ALA A 128 10.15 -18.83 2.16
C ALA A 128 11.08 -18.23 3.22
N LEU A 129 10.78 -17.02 3.71
CA LEU A 129 11.51 -16.38 4.80
C LEU A 129 11.28 -17.10 6.13
N SER A 130 10.02 -17.37 6.48
CA SER A 130 9.63 -17.99 7.76
C SER A 130 10.19 -19.40 7.93
N ASN A 131 10.24 -20.20 6.85
CA ASN A 131 10.78 -21.56 6.88
C ASN A 131 12.30 -21.60 7.11
N GLN A 132 13.01 -20.50 6.92
CA GLN A 132 14.43 -20.36 7.24
C GLN A 132 14.67 -19.90 8.68
N MET A 133 13.63 -19.48 9.38
CA MET A 133 13.69 -19.08 10.79
C MET A 133 13.53 -20.28 11.73
N SER A 134 14.19 -20.23 12.87
CA SER A 134 13.97 -21.23 13.90
C SER A 134 12.55 -21.13 14.47
N PRO A 135 11.81 -22.25 14.65
CA PRO A 135 10.44 -22.27 15.16
C PRO A 135 10.23 -21.60 16.53
N LYS A 136 11.31 -21.37 17.28
CA LYS A 136 11.24 -20.72 18.59
C LYS A 136 11.07 -19.20 18.52
N PHE A 137 11.28 -18.58 17.36
CA PHE A 137 11.13 -17.14 17.17
C PHE A 137 9.76 -16.80 16.60
N GLN A 138 9.26 -15.63 16.99
CA GLN A 138 8.00 -15.07 16.53
C GLN A 138 8.26 -14.18 15.32
N PHE A 139 7.92 -14.66 14.12
CA PHE A 139 8.21 -13.98 12.86
C PHE A 139 6.93 -13.68 12.06
N ALA A 140 6.76 -12.43 11.61
CA ALA A 140 5.62 -11.99 10.82
C ALA A 140 6.02 -10.95 9.76
N ALA A 141 5.19 -10.75 8.75
CA ALA A 141 5.24 -9.51 7.98
C ALA A 141 4.47 -8.42 8.73
N MET A 142 5.03 -7.22 8.73
CA MET A 142 4.41 -5.98 9.17
C MET A 142 4.75 -4.94 8.09
N HIS A 143 3.92 -4.94 7.04
CA HIS A 143 4.19 -4.19 5.82
C HIS A 143 3.48 -2.85 5.86
N PHE A 144 4.26 -1.79 5.98
CA PHE A 144 3.80 -0.40 5.92
C PHE A 144 3.76 0.08 4.47
N HIS A 145 2.76 0.87 4.17
CA HIS A 145 2.65 1.59 2.90
C HIS A 145 3.06 3.05 3.11
N LEU A 146 4.00 3.53 2.29
CA LEU A 146 4.50 4.91 2.40
C LEU A 146 3.37 5.92 2.20
N GLY A 147 3.24 6.85 3.15
CA GLY A 147 2.22 7.90 3.09
C GLY A 147 0.79 7.44 3.37
N SER A 148 0.60 6.21 3.84
CA SER A 148 -0.68 5.61 4.16
C SER A 148 -0.77 5.20 5.63
N ARG A 149 -1.99 5.06 6.14
CA ARG A 149 -2.26 4.55 7.48
C ARG A 149 -2.45 3.03 7.51
N LEU A 150 -2.32 2.36 6.38
CA LEU A 150 -2.47 0.92 6.26
C LEU A 150 -1.18 0.20 6.66
N VAL A 151 -1.33 -0.88 7.44
CA VAL A 151 -0.26 -1.85 7.71
C VAL A 151 -0.82 -3.26 7.52
N ASP A 152 -0.27 -3.99 6.56
CA ASP A 152 -0.61 -5.39 6.37
C ASP A 152 0.15 -6.28 7.34
N ILE A 153 -0.57 -7.16 8.03
CA ILE A 153 -0.01 -8.08 9.02
C ILE A 153 -0.23 -9.52 8.55
N VAL A 154 0.87 -10.21 8.25
CA VAL A 154 0.81 -11.61 7.78
C VAL A 154 1.60 -12.49 8.72
N ARG A 155 0.96 -13.55 9.18
CA ARG A 155 1.51 -14.52 10.12
C ARG A 155 2.58 -15.40 9.47
N GLY A 156 3.74 -15.52 10.08
CA GLY A 156 4.75 -16.54 9.74
C GLY A 156 4.32 -17.94 10.17
N THR A 157 5.11 -18.97 9.80
CA THR A 157 4.76 -20.38 9.99
C THR A 157 4.55 -20.76 11.46
N HIS A 158 5.31 -20.20 12.37
CA HIS A 158 5.32 -20.57 13.79
C HIS A 158 4.84 -19.41 14.71
N THR A 159 4.25 -18.37 14.13
CA THR A 159 3.85 -17.16 14.88
C THR A 159 2.57 -17.40 15.68
N SER A 160 2.62 -17.10 16.95
CA SER A 160 1.48 -17.24 17.87
C SER A 160 0.42 -16.17 17.64
N GLU A 161 -0.82 -16.45 18.07
CA GLU A 161 -1.90 -15.48 18.08
C GLU A 161 -1.56 -14.26 18.95
N GLU A 162 -0.94 -14.50 20.10
CA GLU A 162 -0.49 -13.44 21.00
C GLU A 162 0.46 -12.45 20.32
N THR A 163 1.37 -12.94 19.48
CA THR A 163 2.29 -12.11 18.69
C THR A 163 1.55 -11.26 17.68
N ILE A 164 0.59 -11.83 16.96
CA ILE A 164 -0.22 -11.07 15.98
C ILE A 164 -1.04 -9.97 16.66
N ILE A 165 -1.63 -10.27 17.81
CA ILE A 165 -2.36 -9.28 18.63
C ILE A 165 -1.40 -8.17 19.08
N SER A 166 -0.17 -8.51 19.49
CA SER A 166 0.84 -7.54 19.92
C SER A 166 1.26 -6.62 18.78
N ILE A 167 1.50 -7.16 17.59
CA ILE A 167 1.81 -6.39 16.38
C ILE A 167 0.63 -5.47 16.02
N LYS A 168 -0.60 -6.00 16.01
CA LYS A 168 -1.79 -5.19 15.72
C LYS A 168 -1.95 -4.05 16.71
N THR A 169 -1.82 -4.33 18.01
CA THR A 169 -1.89 -3.29 19.04
C THR A 169 -0.81 -2.22 18.85
N PHE A 170 0.42 -2.64 18.54
CA PHE A 170 1.51 -1.70 18.21
C PHE A 170 1.13 -0.80 17.03
N VAL A 171 0.68 -1.38 15.92
CA VAL A 171 0.26 -0.65 14.72
C VAL A 171 -0.87 0.35 15.03
N GLU A 172 -1.85 -0.05 15.81
CA GLU A 172 -2.97 0.82 16.22
C GLU A 172 -2.51 2.01 17.07
N THR A 173 -1.51 1.82 17.94
CA THR A 173 -0.94 2.94 18.73
C THR A 173 -0.16 3.94 17.88
N LEU A 174 0.28 3.55 16.66
CA LEU A 174 0.87 4.48 15.68
C LEU A 174 -0.19 5.33 14.95
N GLY A 175 -1.48 5.12 15.24
CA GLY A 175 -2.59 5.71 14.50
C GLY A 175 -2.80 5.08 13.12
N CYS A 176 -2.35 3.82 12.94
CA CYS A 176 -2.49 3.05 11.72
C CYS A 176 -3.53 1.94 11.86
N GLY A 177 -4.11 1.47 10.75
CA GLY A 177 -5.00 0.32 10.69
C GLY A 177 -4.25 -0.95 10.33
N GLY A 178 -4.20 -1.91 11.25
CA GLY A 178 -3.58 -3.22 11.02
C GLY A 178 -4.56 -4.22 10.41
N ILE A 179 -4.31 -4.68 9.19
CA ILE A 179 -5.10 -5.70 8.49
C ILE A 179 -4.43 -7.06 8.62
N ILE A 180 -5.10 -8.01 9.27
CA ILE A 180 -4.56 -9.36 9.49
C ILE A 180 -5.03 -10.28 8.37
N TYR A 181 -4.09 -10.85 7.63
CA TYR A 181 -4.35 -11.79 6.54
C TYR A 181 -4.41 -13.23 7.05
N LYS A 182 -5.42 -13.99 6.58
CA LYS A 182 -5.59 -15.41 6.90
C LYS A 182 -4.56 -16.28 6.18
N ASN A 183 -4.23 -15.93 4.94
CA ASN A 183 -3.35 -16.69 4.07
C ASN A 183 -1.97 -16.01 3.94
N ARG A 184 -0.90 -16.81 3.95
CA ARG A 184 0.50 -16.36 3.89
C ARG A 184 0.98 -15.98 2.48
N ASN A 185 0.28 -16.43 1.46
CA ASN A 185 0.60 -16.20 0.05
C ASN A 185 -0.32 -15.17 -0.61
N SER A 186 -1.04 -14.40 0.20
CA SER A 186 -1.99 -13.42 -0.29
C SER A 186 -1.27 -12.19 -0.84
N LYS A 187 -1.76 -11.71 -1.98
CA LYS A 187 -1.46 -10.33 -2.41
C LYS A 187 -2.13 -9.37 -1.43
N TYR A 188 -1.44 -8.33 -1.02
CA TYR A 188 -2.01 -7.29 -0.16
C TYR A 188 -3.19 -6.61 -0.83
N ALA A 189 -4.30 -6.41 -0.08
CA ALA A 189 -5.58 -6.02 -0.65
C ALA A 189 -5.57 -4.65 -1.35
N LEU A 190 -4.78 -3.70 -0.86
CA LEU A 190 -4.73 -2.36 -1.44
C LEU A 190 -4.27 -2.37 -2.90
N ASN A 191 -3.24 -3.15 -3.22
CA ASN A 191 -2.64 -3.16 -4.56
C ASN A 191 -3.61 -3.60 -5.67
N PRO A 192 -4.39 -4.70 -5.53
CA PRO A 192 -5.41 -5.06 -6.53
C PRO A 192 -6.48 -3.98 -6.70
N MET A 193 -6.91 -3.34 -5.62
CA MET A 193 -7.95 -2.29 -5.68
C MET A 193 -7.43 -1.01 -6.35
N LEU A 194 -6.21 -0.54 -6.00
CA LEU A 194 -5.57 0.58 -6.68
C LEU A 194 -5.24 0.25 -8.14
N GLY A 195 -4.78 -0.96 -8.40
CA GLY A 195 -4.55 -1.45 -9.75
C GLY A 195 -5.83 -1.43 -10.59
N ALA A 196 -6.97 -1.82 -10.02
CA ALA A 196 -8.26 -1.75 -10.69
C ALA A 196 -8.67 -0.31 -11.00
N LEU A 197 -8.54 0.62 -10.03
CA LEU A 197 -8.83 2.04 -10.22
C LEU A 197 -7.98 2.65 -11.34
N THR A 198 -6.66 2.47 -11.29
CA THR A 198 -5.73 3.05 -12.28
C THR A 198 -5.91 2.43 -13.66
N THR A 199 -6.14 1.12 -13.73
CA THR A 199 -6.44 0.40 -14.97
C THR A 199 -7.70 0.92 -15.62
N GLN A 200 -8.78 1.04 -14.85
CA GLN A 200 -10.06 1.52 -15.35
C GLN A 200 -9.96 2.95 -15.87
N SER A 201 -9.25 3.82 -15.15
CA SER A 201 -8.97 5.18 -15.57
C SER A 201 -8.21 5.23 -16.89
N MET A 202 -7.17 4.41 -17.04
CA MET A 202 -6.40 4.30 -18.27
C MET A 202 -7.25 3.82 -19.45
N LEU A 203 -8.10 2.80 -19.25
CA LEU A 203 -9.02 2.31 -20.28
C LEU A 203 -9.94 3.42 -20.79
N MET A 204 -10.55 4.18 -19.88
CA MET A 204 -11.46 5.26 -20.27
C MET A 204 -10.77 6.33 -21.12
N VAL A 205 -9.49 6.62 -20.86
CA VAL A 205 -8.70 7.58 -21.66
C VAL A 205 -8.28 6.99 -23.00
N VAL A 206 -7.71 5.79 -23.05
CA VAL A 206 -7.20 5.21 -24.31
C VAL A 206 -8.30 4.83 -25.27
N GLU A 207 -9.54 4.63 -24.78
CA GLU A 207 -10.73 4.42 -25.59
C GLU A 207 -11.47 5.73 -25.92
N GLY A 208 -10.96 6.88 -25.48
CA GLY A 208 -11.50 8.20 -25.79
C GLY A 208 -12.86 8.52 -25.16
N ARG A 209 -13.19 7.87 -24.02
CA ARG A 209 -14.46 8.12 -23.33
C ARG A 209 -14.42 9.41 -22.52
N TYR A 210 -13.30 9.66 -21.84
CA TYR A 210 -13.09 10.84 -21.00
C TYR A 210 -11.64 11.29 -21.07
N SER A 211 -11.41 12.58 -20.78
CA SER A 211 -10.04 13.11 -20.61
C SER A 211 -9.47 12.79 -19.23
N ILE A 212 -8.16 12.97 -19.09
CA ILE A 212 -7.45 12.80 -17.80
C ILE A 212 -8.03 13.76 -16.76
N GLU A 213 -8.27 15.01 -17.14
CA GLU A 213 -8.80 16.07 -16.28
C GLU A 213 -10.21 15.76 -15.79
N GLU A 214 -11.08 15.24 -16.67
CA GLU A 214 -12.44 14.83 -16.31
C GLU A 214 -12.44 13.70 -15.27
N ILE A 215 -11.58 12.69 -15.46
CA ILE A 215 -11.46 11.54 -14.55
C ILE A 215 -10.91 11.96 -13.20
N ASP A 216 -9.80 12.71 -13.19
CA ASP A 216 -9.20 13.20 -11.95
C ASP A 216 -10.12 14.18 -11.21
N GLY A 217 -10.82 15.06 -11.96
CA GLY A 217 -11.81 15.97 -11.41
C GLY A 217 -12.99 15.24 -10.77
N ALA A 218 -13.54 14.25 -11.45
CA ALA A 218 -14.63 13.42 -10.93
C ALA A 218 -14.25 12.68 -9.63
N TRP A 219 -13.05 12.10 -9.60
CA TRP A 219 -12.55 11.40 -8.42
C TRP A 219 -12.35 12.33 -7.23
N LYS A 220 -11.66 13.45 -7.45
CA LYS A 220 -11.40 14.45 -6.40
C LYS A 220 -12.68 15.00 -5.80
N ASN A 221 -13.63 15.35 -6.65
CA ASN A 221 -14.94 15.86 -6.22
C ASN A 221 -15.72 14.82 -5.40
N ALA A 222 -15.75 13.56 -5.88
CA ALA A 222 -16.51 12.50 -5.23
C ALA A 222 -15.95 12.06 -3.87
N ASN A 223 -14.65 12.19 -3.65
CA ASN A 223 -13.95 11.61 -2.51
C ASN A 223 -13.29 12.64 -1.60
N ASP A 224 -13.45 13.94 -1.87
CA ASP A 224 -12.72 15.04 -1.18
C ASP A 224 -11.21 14.76 -1.14
N SER A 225 -10.68 14.25 -2.24
CA SER A 225 -9.27 13.83 -2.39
C SER A 225 -8.47 14.89 -3.12
N LYS A 226 -7.20 15.05 -2.75
CA LYS A 226 -6.28 15.95 -3.47
C LYS A 226 -5.76 15.35 -4.76
N LEU A 227 -5.65 14.02 -4.82
CA LEU A 227 -5.17 13.29 -5.99
C LEU A 227 -6.29 12.48 -6.62
N GLY A 228 -6.41 12.56 -7.94
CA GLY A 228 -7.17 11.63 -8.74
C GLY A 228 -6.32 10.43 -9.17
N PRO A 229 -6.89 9.48 -9.93
CA PRO A 229 -6.18 8.28 -10.38
C PRO A 229 -4.89 8.58 -11.16
N PHE A 230 -4.90 9.59 -12.01
CA PHE A 230 -3.72 10.02 -12.77
C PHE A 230 -2.68 10.73 -11.89
N GLY A 231 -3.13 11.53 -10.93
CA GLY A 231 -2.26 12.08 -9.91
C GLY A 231 -1.59 11.00 -9.05
N ILE A 232 -2.28 9.91 -8.74
CA ILE A 232 -1.72 8.73 -8.04
C ILE A 232 -0.66 8.05 -8.92
N MET A 233 -0.93 7.85 -10.22
CA MET A 233 0.05 7.27 -11.15
C MET A 233 1.30 8.14 -11.30
N ASP A 234 1.15 9.46 -11.35
CA ASP A 234 2.27 10.42 -11.38
C ASP A 234 3.09 10.39 -10.07
N MET A 235 2.46 10.16 -8.93
CA MET A 235 3.13 9.99 -7.64
C MET A 235 3.95 8.69 -7.61
N LEU A 236 3.43 7.60 -8.17
CA LEU A 236 4.13 6.32 -8.25
C LEU A 236 5.26 6.34 -9.28
N GLY A 237 5.09 7.11 -10.34
CA GLY A 237 5.99 7.21 -11.48
C GLY A 237 5.55 6.37 -12.67
N LEU A 238 5.47 7.02 -13.85
CA LEU A 238 4.93 6.37 -15.06
C LEU A 238 5.78 5.21 -15.58
N ASP A 239 7.08 5.23 -15.31
CA ASP A 239 7.99 4.10 -15.57
C ASP A 239 7.64 2.88 -14.71
N VAL A 240 7.31 3.08 -13.43
CA VAL A 240 6.87 2.00 -12.54
C VAL A 240 5.53 1.41 -13.00
N ILE A 241 4.58 2.28 -13.39
CA ILE A 241 3.28 1.87 -13.94
C ILE A 241 3.48 1.09 -15.24
N LYS A 242 4.36 1.55 -16.15
CA LYS A 242 4.66 0.85 -17.40
C LYS A 242 5.23 -0.54 -17.14
N ASN A 243 6.21 -0.68 -16.26
CA ASN A 243 6.80 -1.98 -15.90
C ASN A 243 5.74 -2.94 -15.37
N ALA A 244 4.84 -2.47 -14.49
CA ALA A 244 3.74 -3.29 -13.98
C ALA A 244 2.80 -3.78 -15.09
N TRP A 245 2.56 -2.98 -16.12
CA TRP A 245 1.79 -3.38 -17.30
C TRP A 245 2.55 -4.36 -18.21
N GLU A 246 3.87 -4.20 -18.35
CA GLU A 246 4.71 -5.12 -19.14
C GLU A 246 4.76 -6.52 -18.52
N GLU A 247 4.77 -6.61 -17.19
CA GLU A 247 4.79 -7.85 -16.43
C GLU A 247 3.44 -8.58 -16.34
N GLN A 248 2.33 -7.97 -16.79
CA GLN A 248 1.03 -8.64 -16.79
C GLN A 248 1.01 -9.85 -17.74
N ASP A 249 0.53 -10.98 -17.22
CA ASP A 249 0.38 -12.23 -17.98
C ASP A 249 -0.56 -12.07 -19.18
N GLU A 250 -0.34 -12.89 -20.23
CA GLU A 250 -1.18 -12.94 -21.42
C GLU A 250 -2.63 -13.38 -21.12
N GLU A 251 -2.87 -14.04 -19.99
CA GLU A 251 -4.20 -14.41 -19.50
C GLU A 251 -4.95 -13.24 -18.82
N SER A 252 -4.30 -12.07 -18.69
CA SER A 252 -4.94 -10.89 -18.14
C SER A 252 -6.16 -10.51 -19.00
N ARG A 253 -7.30 -10.24 -18.34
CA ARG A 253 -8.54 -9.76 -18.97
C ARG A 253 -8.37 -8.52 -19.86
N LEU A 254 -7.26 -7.82 -19.72
CA LEU A 254 -6.97 -6.54 -20.37
C LEU A 254 -5.87 -6.65 -21.43
N ILE A 255 -5.53 -7.87 -21.85
CA ILE A 255 -4.44 -8.09 -22.81
C ILE A 255 -4.68 -7.32 -24.14
N ASP A 256 -5.93 -7.26 -24.59
CA ASP A 256 -6.29 -6.57 -25.83
C ASP A 256 -6.10 -5.05 -25.75
N HIS A 257 -6.16 -4.49 -24.54
CA HIS A 257 -5.93 -3.07 -24.28
C HIS A 257 -4.48 -2.75 -23.91
N LYS A 258 -3.68 -3.76 -23.53
CA LYS A 258 -2.29 -3.62 -23.08
C LYS A 258 -1.44 -2.80 -24.04
N ALA A 259 -1.53 -3.09 -25.33
CA ALA A 259 -0.78 -2.38 -26.36
C ALA A 259 -1.13 -0.88 -26.44
N LYS A 260 -2.43 -0.52 -26.32
CA LYS A 260 -2.89 0.87 -26.32
C LYS A 260 -2.39 1.61 -25.08
N ILE A 261 -2.49 0.98 -23.90
CA ILE A 261 -2.05 1.54 -22.63
C ILE A 261 -0.53 1.75 -22.62
N LEU A 262 0.25 0.75 -23.04
CA LEU A 262 1.73 0.87 -23.12
C LEU A 262 2.16 1.96 -24.12
N LYS A 263 1.47 2.07 -25.24
CA LYS A 263 1.73 3.15 -26.21
C LYS A 263 1.42 4.53 -25.61
N HIS A 264 0.31 4.65 -24.87
CA HIS A 264 -0.06 5.89 -24.19
C HIS A 264 0.98 6.28 -23.14
N LEU A 265 1.37 5.35 -22.24
CA LEU A 265 2.43 5.56 -21.25
C LEU A 265 3.75 5.96 -21.89
N SER A 266 4.18 5.26 -22.95
CA SER A 266 5.44 5.55 -23.66
C SER A 266 5.44 6.97 -24.23
N SER A 267 4.30 7.52 -24.65
CA SER A 267 4.23 8.90 -25.18
C SER A 267 4.58 9.99 -24.17
N TYR A 268 4.49 9.70 -22.88
CA TYR A 268 4.96 10.56 -21.78
C TYR A 268 6.40 10.23 -21.37
N ILE A 269 6.71 8.94 -21.20
CA ILE A 269 8.02 8.48 -20.74
C ILE A 269 9.13 8.86 -21.71
N ASP A 270 8.90 8.78 -23.03
CA ASP A 270 9.86 9.16 -24.09
C ASP A 270 10.21 10.67 -24.05
N LYS A 271 9.37 11.48 -23.41
CA LYS A 271 9.60 12.91 -23.15
C LYS A 271 10.24 13.17 -21.78
N ASN A 272 10.57 12.13 -21.04
CA ASN A 272 11.02 12.18 -19.65
C ASN A 272 9.97 12.75 -18.67
N ASN A 273 8.67 12.66 -19.02
CA ASN A 273 7.55 13.03 -18.17
C ASN A 273 7.18 11.80 -17.32
N LEU A 274 7.86 11.63 -16.18
CA LEU A 274 7.74 10.45 -15.33
C LEU A 274 6.86 10.68 -14.09
N GLY A 275 6.17 11.80 -14.01
CA GLY A 275 5.35 12.20 -12.88
C GLY A 275 6.06 13.18 -11.94
N ILE A 276 5.69 13.15 -10.64
CA ILE A 276 6.18 14.12 -9.63
C ILE A 276 7.71 14.16 -9.59
N LYS A 277 8.39 13.05 -9.74
CA LYS A 277 9.88 12.98 -9.68
C LYS A 277 10.60 13.78 -10.77
N THR A 278 9.92 14.09 -11.89
CA THR A 278 10.44 14.93 -12.97
C THR A 278 9.71 16.28 -13.09
N GLY A 279 8.70 16.51 -12.23
CA GLY A 279 7.87 17.71 -12.22
C GLY A 279 6.72 17.69 -13.22
N GLU A 280 6.70 16.70 -14.13
CA GLU A 280 5.69 16.54 -15.17
C GLU A 280 5.43 15.05 -15.43
N GLY A 281 4.16 14.71 -15.61
CA GLY A 281 3.69 13.37 -15.91
C GLY A 281 2.43 13.42 -16.77
N PHE A 282 1.36 12.73 -16.38
CA PHE A 282 0.03 12.93 -16.94
C PHE A 282 -0.50 14.33 -16.65
N LEU A 283 -0.12 14.86 -15.48
CA LEU A 283 -0.49 16.20 -15.00
C LEU A 283 0.75 17.10 -14.96
N ASN A 284 0.50 18.41 -15.09
CA ASN A 284 1.53 19.40 -14.82
C ASN A 284 1.47 19.80 -13.34
N HIS A 285 2.45 19.34 -12.57
CA HIS A 285 2.51 19.57 -11.11
C HIS A 285 2.90 21.00 -10.71
N SER A 286 3.25 21.87 -11.69
CA SER A 286 3.55 23.28 -11.44
C SER A 286 2.29 24.16 -11.33
N ASN A 287 1.14 23.69 -11.82
CA ASN A 287 -0.12 24.44 -11.91
C ASN A 287 -1.32 23.54 -11.61
N ILE A 288 -1.52 23.17 -10.33
CA ILE A 288 -2.71 22.42 -9.93
C ILE A 288 -3.79 23.41 -9.48
N ASP A 289 -4.57 23.90 -10.41
CA ASP A 289 -5.86 24.54 -10.13
C ASP A 289 -6.89 23.96 -11.12
N ILE A 290 -7.64 22.95 -10.67
CA ILE A 290 -8.72 22.38 -11.46
C ILE A 290 -10.01 22.55 -10.67
N SER A 291 -10.55 23.75 -10.71
CA SER A 291 -11.96 23.99 -10.42
C SER A 291 -12.69 24.08 -11.77
N ASN A 292 -13.37 23.02 -12.19
CA ASN A 292 -14.24 23.07 -13.36
C ASN A 292 -15.58 22.41 -13.04
N ASP A 293 -16.55 23.22 -12.69
CA ASP A 293 -17.93 22.87 -12.29
C ASP A 293 -18.82 22.45 -13.48
N GLN A 294 -18.27 22.14 -14.66
CA GLN A 294 -19.06 21.97 -15.90
C GLN A 294 -19.33 20.51 -16.30
N TYR A 295 -18.75 19.52 -15.64
CA TYR A 295 -18.87 18.11 -16.05
C TYR A 295 -19.89 17.34 -15.22
N ASN A 296 -20.62 16.43 -15.87
CA ASN A 296 -21.46 15.45 -15.17
C ASN A 296 -20.58 14.35 -14.57
N TYR A 297 -20.02 14.60 -13.40
CA TYR A 297 -19.12 13.70 -12.71
C TYR A 297 -19.76 12.39 -12.24
N GLU A 298 -21.10 12.29 -12.19
CA GLU A 298 -21.78 11.13 -11.60
C GLU A 298 -21.52 9.84 -12.39
N ASN A 299 -21.58 9.89 -13.73
CA ASN A 299 -21.28 8.71 -14.54
C ASN A 299 -19.82 8.29 -14.46
N ILE A 300 -18.89 9.26 -14.52
CA ILE A 300 -17.45 9.00 -14.41
C ILE A 300 -17.13 8.37 -13.05
N LYS A 301 -17.69 8.92 -11.98
CA LYS A 301 -17.56 8.40 -10.63
C LYS A 301 -18.02 6.95 -10.52
N GLN A 302 -19.22 6.65 -11.06
CA GLN A 302 -19.76 5.29 -11.06
C GLN A 302 -18.86 4.33 -11.84
N ASP A 303 -18.39 4.73 -13.01
CA ASP A 303 -17.46 3.94 -13.82
C ASP A 303 -16.17 3.62 -13.04
N LEU A 304 -15.60 4.59 -12.34
CA LEU A 304 -14.38 4.40 -11.52
C LEU A 304 -14.61 3.41 -10.37
N TYR A 305 -15.76 3.44 -9.73
CA TYR A 305 -16.07 2.56 -8.61
C TYR A 305 -16.27 1.10 -9.01
N ILE A 306 -16.70 0.82 -10.25
CA ILE A 306 -16.92 -0.56 -10.73
C ILE A 306 -15.66 -1.41 -10.57
N GLY A 307 -14.50 -0.91 -11.01
CA GLY A 307 -13.26 -1.68 -10.93
C GLY A 307 -12.82 -1.95 -9.49
N ILE A 308 -12.99 -0.97 -8.60
CA ILE A 308 -12.64 -1.12 -7.18
C ILE A 308 -13.56 -2.14 -6.51
N ILE A 309 -14.87 -2.07 -6.76
CA ILE A 309 -15.85 -3.01 -6.23
C ILE A 309 -15.57 -4.42 -6.77
N GLU A 310 -15.32 -4.56 -8.08
CA GLU A 310 -14.95 -5.85 -8.68
C GLU A 310 -13.73 -6.47 -7.99
N ALA A 311 -12.62 -5.70 -7.87
CA ALA A 311 -11.40 -6.19 -7.22
C ALA A 311 -11.67 -6.62 -5.76
N SER A 312 -12.54 -5.90 -5.06
CA SER A 312 -12.91 -6.21 -3.68
C SER A 312 -13.76 -7.48 -3.57
N LEU A 313 -14.66 -7.70 -4.51
CA LEU A 313 -15.46 -8.93 -4.60
C LEU A 313 -14.60 -10.16 -4.93
N VAL A 314 -13.60 -9.99 -5.81
CA VAL A 314 -12.60 -11.04 -6.09
C VAL A 314 -11.79 -11.37 -4.83
N LEU A 315 -11.27 -10.36 -4.13
CA LEU A 315 -10.55 -10.56 -2.86
C LEU A 315 -11.40 -11.28 -1.81
N LEU A 316 -12.70 -10.95 -1.73
CA LEU A 316 -13.64 -11.63 -0.85
C LEU A 316 -13.82 -13.09 -1.25
N SER A 317 -13.94 -13.40 -2.56
CA SER A 317 -14.10 -14.75 -3.09
C SER A 317 -12.89 -15.66 -2.80
N ASP A 318 -11.69 -15.06 -2.79
CA ASP A 318 -10.46 -15.78 -2.47
C ASP A 318 -10.36 -16.17 -0.98
N GLY A 319 -11.29 -15.69 -0.14
CA GLY A 319 -11.36 -16.00 1.29
C GLY A 319 -10.18 -15.51 2.12
N VAL A 320 -9.40 -14.59 1.57
CA VAL A 320 -8.17 -14.05 2.19
C VAL A 320 -8.52 -13.09 3.32
N LEU A 321 -9.54 -12.26 3.09
CA LEU A 321 -10.03 -11.24 4.02
C LEU A 321 -11.56 -11.29 4.08
N GLU A 322 -12.10 -10.84 5.21
CA GLU A 322 -13.53 -10.57 5.37
C GLU A 322 -13.89 -9.18 4.80
N LYS A 323 -15.18 -8.95 4.52
CA LYS A 323 -15.74 -7.70 3.97
C LYS A 323 -15.21 -6.45 4.67
N ASP A 324 -15.29 -6.42 6.01
CA ASP A 324 -14.84 -5.27 6.80
C ASP A 324 -13.33 -5.02 6.71
N ALA A 325 -12.54 -6.10 6.64
CA ALA A 325 -11.09 -5.98 6.49
C ALA A 325 -10.69 -5.42 5.12
N ILE A 326 -11.43 -5.78 4.05
CA ILE A 326 -11.22 -5.21 2.70
C ILE A 326 -11.60 -3.72 2.68
N ASN A 327 -12.74 -3.35 3.28
CA ASN A 327 -13.13 -1.95 3.43
C ASN A 327 -12.07 -1.16 4.18
N ASN A 328 -11.60 -1.67 5.31
CA ASN A 328 -10.59 -1.02 6.12
C ASN A 328 -9.24 -0.91 5.41
N ALA A 329 -8.83 -1.93 4.63
CA ALA A 329 -7.61 -1.86 3.84
C ALA A 329 -7.66 -0.71 2.83
N TRP A 330 -8.81 -0.48 2.18
CA TRP A 330 -9.02 0.64 1.30
C TRP A 330 -9.00 1.98 2.04
N ILE A 331 -9.79 2.11 3.11
CA ILE A 331 -9.93 3.35 3.90
C ILE A 331 -8.56 3.78 4.47
N TYR A 332 -7.84 2.87 5.12
CA TYR A 332 -6.52 3.18 5.68
C TYR A 332 -5.45 3.36 4.59
N GLY A 333 -5.59 2.65 3.46
CA GLY A 333 -4.65 2.72 2.34
C GLY A 333 -4.71 4.03 1.55
N THR A 334 -5.91 4.58 1.42
CA THR A 334 -6.18 5.76 0.58
C THR A 334 -6.48 7.01 1.38
N ASN A 335 -6.68 6.90 2.70
CA ASN A 335 -7.22 7.95 3.59
C ASN A 335 -8.63 8.45 3.17
N LEU A 336 -9.37 7.67 2.38
CA LEU A 336 -10.75 7.96 2.01
C LEU A 336 -11.73 7.53 3.12
N GLN A 337 -12.93 8.10 3.11
CA GLN A 337 -13.91 7.87 4.18
C GLN A 337 -14.74 6.61 3.98
N LYS A 338 -14.85 6.10 2.75
CA LYS A 338 -15.70 4.98 2.38
C LYS A 338 -14.89 3.85 1.77
N GLY A 339 -15.20 2.64 2.19
CA GLY A 339 -14.66 1.43 1.58
C GLY A 339 -15.47 0.96 0.37
N PRO A 340 -14.94 0.00 -0.41
CA PRO A 340 -15.61 -0.50 -1.62
C PRO A 340 -17.01 -1.05 -1.40
N PHE A 341 -17.24 -1.73 -0.27
CA PHE A 341 -18.55 -2.29 0.05
C PHE A 341 -19.53 -1.23 0.56
N ASP A 342 -19.06 -0.15 1.22
CA ASP A 342 -19.90 0.99 1.55
C ASP A 342 -20.38 1.67 0.27
N ILE A 343 -19.51 1.81 -0.72
CA ILE A 343 -19.83 2.35 -2.03
C ILE A 343 -20.83 1.45 -2.77
N LEU A 344 -20.65 0.12 -2.72
CA LEU A 344 -21.60 -0.83 -3.29
C LEU A 344 -22.98 -0.74 -2.65
N ASP A 345 -23.04 -0.65 -1.32
CA ASP A 345 -24.29 -0.53 -0.57
C ASP A 345 -25.02 0.78 -0.92
N GLU A 346 -24.33 1.91 -1.10
CA GLU A 346 -24.90 3.19 -1.54
C GLU A 346 -25.34 3.18 -3.02
N MET A 347 -24.55 2.58 -3.90
CA MET A 347 -24.89 2.45 -5.32
C MET A 347 -26.11 1.54 -5.51
N GLY A 348 -26.22 0.52 -4.69
CA GLY A 348 -27.18 -0.56 -4.79
C GLY A 348 -26.75 -1.65 -5.77
N VAL A 349 -26.94 -2.89 -5.35
CA VAL A 349 -26.49 -4.10 -6.10
C VAL A 349 -27.03 -4.15 -7.52
N GLU A 350 -28.31 -3.81 -7.75
CA GLU A 350 -28.91 -3.85 -9.08
C GLU A 350 -28.32 -2.77 -10.02
N ARG A 351 -28.00 -1.60 -9.50
CA ARG A 351 -27.31 -0.57 -10.27
C ARG A 351 -25.90 -1.00 -10.63
N PHE A 352 -25.16 -1.56 -9.67
CA PHE A 352 -23.83 -2.12 -9.93
C PHE A 352 -23.87 -3.19 -11.02
N LYS A 353 -24.76 -4.17 -10.92
CA LYS A 353 -24.92 -5.24 -11.94
C LYS A 353 -25.15 -4.68 -13.35
N LYS A 354 -26.01 -3.67 -13.46
CA LYS A 354 -26.29 -3.04 -14.76
C LYS A 354 -25.05 -2.39 -15.35
N LEU A 355 -24.34 -1.57 -14.57
CA LEU A 355 -23.11 -0.90 -15.01
C LEU A 355 -21.99 -1.91 -15.30
N TYR A 356 -21.89 -2.95 -14.49
CA TYR A 356 -20.91 -4.02 -14.67
C TYR A 356 -21.15 -4.81 -15.96
N GLN A 357 -22.43 -5.08 -16.32
CA GLN A 357 -22.81 -5.67 -17.59
C GLN A 357 -22.41 -4.76 -18.77
N GLU A 358 -22.64 -3.45 -18.68
CA GLU A 358 -22.23 -2.49 -19.71
C GLU A 358 -20.71 -2.57 -19.99
N TRP A 359 -19.90 -2.80 -18.95
CA TRP A 359 -18.45 -2.98 -19.08
C TRP A 359 -18.05 -4.34 -19.68
N VAL A 360 -18.84 -5.38 -19.45
CA VAL A 360 -18.70 -6.68 -20.14
C VAL A 360 -19.02 -6.56 -21.62
N ASP A 361 -20.11 -5.87 -21.94
CA ASP A 361 -20.55 -5.63 -23.33
C ASP A 361 -19.52 -4.80 -24.13
N LEU A 362 -18.73 -3.96 -23.44
CA LEU A 362 -17.61 -3.21 -24.00
C LEU A 362 -16.29 -4.01 -24.05
N GLU A 363 -16.32 -5.28 -23.66
CA GLU A 363 -15.14 -6.17 -23.59
C GLU A 363 -14.03 -5.70 -22.63
N TYR A 364 -14.35 -4.81 -21.67
CA TYR A 364 -13.42 -4.38 -20.63
C TYR A 364 -13.32 -5.34 -19.46
N ILE A 365 -14.30 -6.25 -19.34
CA ILE A 365 -14.39 -7.27 -18.31
C ILE A 365 -14.72 -8.61 -18.97
N SER A 366 -13.99 -9.67 -18.61
CA SER A 366 -14.26 -11.00 -19.17
C SER A 366 -15.56 -11.59 -18.60
N ASN A 367 -16.24 -12.44 -19.41
CA ASN A 367 -17.41 -13.19 -18.95
C ASN A 367 -17.10 -14.06 -17.71
N LYS A 368 -15.88 -14.60 -17.61
CA LYS A 368 -15.45 -15.38 -16.45
C LYS A 368 -15.41 -14.53 -15.16
N SER A 369 -14.89 -13.30 -15.23
CA SER A 369 -14.90 -12.37 -14.10
C SER A 369 -16.32 -11.96 -13.72
N TYR A 370 -17.18 -11.76 -14.73
CA TYR A 370 -18.59 -11.42 -14.55
C TYR A 370 -19.33 -12.50 -13.74
N GLU A 371 -19.26 -13.75 -14.16
CA GLU A 371 -19.91 -14.88 -13.47
C GLU A 371 -19.40 -15.05 -12.04
N LEU A 372 -18.08 -14.94 -11.82
CA LEU A 372 -17.49 -14.99 -10.48
C LEU A 372 -18.08 -13.90 -9.58
N VAL A 373 -18.09 -12.66 -10.03
CA VAL A 373 -18.55 -11.49 -9.25
C VAL A 373 -20.04 -11.59 -8.94
N LEU A 374 -20.87 -12.01 -9.91
CA LEU A 374 -22.31 -12.25 -9.66
C LEU A 374 -22.55 -13.36 -8.66
N GLY A 375 -21.75 -14.43 -8.69
CA GLY A 375 -21.79 -15.51 -7.71
C GLY A 375 -21.48 -15.02 -6.29
N VAL A 376 -20.46 -14.14 -6.13
CA VAL A 376 -20.12 -13.55 -4.84
C VAL A 376 -21.24 -12.64 -4.34
N ILE A 377 -21.75 -11.75 -5.18
CA ILE A 377 -22.84 -10.81 -4.84
C ILE A 377 -24.08 -11.57 -4.36
N SER A 378 -24.42 -12.67 -5.01
CA SER A 378 -25.60 -13.46 -4.63
C SER A 378 -25.51 -14.07 -3.22
N ASN A 379 -24.29 -14.19 -2.69
CA ASN A 379 -23.99 -14.70 -1.35
C ASN A 379 -23.69 -13.60 -0.33
N LEU A 380 -23.64 -12.32 -0.74
CA LEU A 380 -23.51 -11.20 0.18
C LEU A 380 -24.84 -11.07 0.96
N LYS A 381 -24.76 -11.28 2.28
CA LYS A 381 -25.87 -11.05 3.20
C LYS A 381 -25.71 -9.70 3.88
#